data_304b3dccc692551a3abcd08bbba488ea
#
_entry.id   304b3dccc692551a3abcd08bbba488ea
#
_cell.length_a   1.000
_cell.length_b   1.000
_cell.length_c   1.000
_cell.angle_alpha   90.00
_cell.angle_beta   90.00
_cell.angle_gamma   90.00
#
_symmetry.space_group_name_H-M   'P 1'
#
loop_
_entity.id
_entity.type
_entity.pdbx_description
1 polymer ?
#
loop_
_entity_poly.entity_id
_entity_poly.type
_entity_poly.pdbx_seq_one_letter_code
_entity_poly.pdbx_strand_id
1 'polypeptide(L)'
;LFIYTRSFVAPDFLKTSRHTSQQKGGQRRSFSKRFLIQAPVIIMKIIDSHLHFCPGYPHFDEIAIEAGHINNEEHLRECFQKYNIVGGIVMGNRGVHPDNHTYPDFLRYCVGVEARKLTPEKIQKTCDLVEENLKRNTCVGIKLYPGYDSIYVTDERFEPIYDLAKAYKKPVAIHTGQTAGSKAFIKYSHPLTLDEAAVRHPDVQFVMCHFGNPWLMDAAAVVEKNENVAADLSGLLEGKFDIPEFLEEQSGYISTLKTWLAYIRDYDKLMFGTDWPLANYEDYIEITKRLIPEKYWETVFYQAAERIYHCNF
;
A
#
# COMPACT_ATOMS: atom_id res chain seq x y z
N LEU A 1 -8.34 17.69 -10.99
CA LEU A 1 -8.27 16.23 -10.94
C LEU A 1 -9.41 15.68 -11.80
N PHE A 2 -9.11 15.11 -12.95
CA PHE A 2 -10.09 14.43 -13.79
C PHE A 2 -9.71 12.96 -13.84
N ILE A 3 -10.62 12.11 -13.44
CA ILE A 3 -10.53 10.66 -13.57
C ILE A 3 -11.33 10.28 -14.81
N TYR A 4 -10.72 9.49 -15.68
CA TYR A 4 -11.41 8.86 -16.81
C TYR A 4 -12.08 7.59 -16.31
N THR A 5 -13.39 7.63 -16.12
CA THR A 5 -14.20 6.41 -16.01
C THR A 5 -14.40 5.84 -17.41
N ARG A 6 -13.84 4.69 -17.68
CA ARG A 6 -14.27 3.85 -18.81
C ARG A 6 -15.31 2.88 -18.31
N SER A 7 -16.57 3.16 -18.62
CA SER A 7 -17.66 2.21 -18.49
C SER A 7 -17.49 1.11 -19.55
N PHE A 8 -17.25 -0.12 -19.12
CA PHE A 8 -17.36 -1.28 -19.98
C PHE A 8 -18.79 -1.85 -19.86
N VAL A 9 -19.50 -1.87 -20.99
CA VAL A 9 -20.77 -2.54 -21.17
C VAL A 9 -20.47 -4.00 -21.54
N ALA A 10 -20.95 -4.94 -20.72
CA ALA A 10 -20.88 -6.36 -21.02
C ALA A 10 -21.96 -6.77 -22.02
N PRO A 11 -21.70 -7.69 -22.95
CA PRO A 11 -22.73 -8.34 -23.73
C PRO A 11 -23.23 -9.63 -23.07
N ASP A 12 -24.55 -9.72 -22.94
CA ASP A 12 -25.30 -10.93 -22.59
C ASP A 12 -24.97 -12.11 -23.51
N PHE A 13 -24.67 -13.27 -22.94
CA PHE A 13 -24.84 -14.56 -23.61
C PHE A 13 -25.52 -15.61 -22.73
N LEU A 14 -26.57 -16.19 -23.32
CA LEU A 14 -27.58 -17.09 -22.82
C LEU A 14 -27.10 -18.56 -22.63
N LYS A 15 -27.56 -19.12 -21.51
CA LYS A 15 -28.10 -20.47 -21.23
C LYS A 15 -27.89 -21.63 -22.23
N THR A 16 -27.51 -22.79 -21.68
CA THR A 16 -28.20 -24.11 -21.60
C THR A 16 -27.15 -25.19 -21.32
N SER A 17 -27.32 -26.32 -20.66
CA SER A 17 -28.43 -27.20 -20.32
C SER A 17 -27.95 -28.34 -19.40
N ARG A 18 -28.93 -28.96 -18.75
CA ARG A 18 -28.94 -30.13 -17.86
C ARG A 18 -28.25 -31.40 -18.39
N HIS A 19 -27.72 -32.27 -17.49
CA HIS A 19 -28.12 -33.68 -17.37
C HIS A 19 -27.61 -34.35 -16.07
N THR A 20 -28.45 -34.78 -15.27
CA THR A 20 -28.91 -35.99 -14.57
C THR A 20 -27.94 -37.15 -14.30
N SER A 21 -27.87 -37.47 -13.01
CA SER A 21 -28.03 -38.74 -12.26
C SER A 21 -27.08 -39.92 -12.47
N GLN A 22 -26.56 -40.47 -11.38
CA GLN A 22 -26.97 -41.78 -10.84
C GLN A 22 -26.31 -42.14 -9.50
N GLN A 23 -27.12 -42.64 -8.58
CA GLN A 23 -26.77 -43.25 -7.29
C GLN A 23 -26.20 -44.66 -7.47
N LYS A 24 -25.25 -45.06 -6.62
CA LYS A 24 -25.06 -46.43 -6.08
C LYS A 24 -24.29 -46.35 -4.78
N GLY A 25 -24.72 -46.62 -3.65
CA GLY A 25 -25.03 -47.83 -2.96
C GLY A 25 -23.86 -48.30 -2.08
N GLY A 26 -23.95 -48.06 -0.74
CA GLY A 26 -23.64 -49.02 0.30
C GLY A 26 -22.19 -49.27 0.75
N GLN A 27 -21.82 -48.73 1.91
CA GLN A 27 -21.32 -49.54 3.05
C GLN A 27 -21.05 -48.63 4.25
N ARG A 28 -21.78 -48.86 5.34
CA ARG A 28 -21.53 -48.22 6.65
C ARG A 28 -20.26 -48.81 7.26
N ARG A 29 -19.21 -48.00 7.36
CA ARG A 29 -18.11 -48.22 8.27
C ARG A 29 -18.27 -47.26 9.46
N SER A 30 -18.35 -47.82 10.64
CA SER A 30 -18.32 -47.14 11.92
C SER A 30 -17.00 -46.33 12.05
N PHE A 31 -17.10 -45.02 11.98
CA PHE A 31 -15.95 -44.14 12.29
C PHE A 31 -16.03 -43.73 13.75
N SER A 32 -15.07 -44.14 14.53
CA SER A 32 -14.81 -43.61 15.86
C SER A 32 -14.62 -42.09 15.77
N LYS A 33 -15.40 -41.32 16.52
CA LYS A 33 -15.22 -39.86 16.65
C LYS A 33 -13.85 -39.59 17.34
N ARG A 34 -12.80 -39.40 16.54
CA ARG A 34 -11.63 -38.69 17.01
C ARG A 34 -12.05 -37.21 17.14
N PHE A 35 -12.08 -36.70 18.36
CA PHE A 35 -12.12 -35.27 18.61
C PHE A 35 -10.83 -34.70 18.02
N LEU A 36 -10.91 -34.12 16.81
CA LEU A 36 -9.91 -33.21 16.30
C LEU A 36 -10.01 -31.97 17.18
N ILE A 37 -9.06 -31.81 18.10
CA ILE A 37 -8.80 -30.53 18.74
C ILE A 37 -8.38 -29.63 17.56
N GLN A 38 -9.30 -28.78 17.11
CA GLN A 38 -8.96 -27.72 16.16
C GLN A 38 -7.94 -26.84 16.86
N ALA A 39 -6.73 -26.78 16.33
CA ALA A 39 -5.76 -25.77 16.73
C ALA A 39 -6.44 -24.38 16.66
N PRO A 40 -6.19 -23.49 17.61
CA PRO A 40 -6.75 -22.15 17.55
C PRO A 40 -6.41 -21.55 16.17
N VAL A 41 -7.42 -21.08 15.45
CA VAL A 41 -7.23 -20.31 14.22
C VAL A 41 -6.51 -19.04 14.64
N ILE A 42 -5.20 -18.99 14.46
CA ILE A 42 -4.44 -17.74 14.66
C ILE A 42 -4.88 -16.82 13.53
N ILE A 43 -5.72 -15.86 13.87
CA ILE A 43 -6.11 -14.82 12.91
C ILE A 43 -4.87 -13.95 12.67
N MET A 44 -4.38 -13.94 11.43
CA MET A 44 -3.22 -13.15 11.02
C MET A 44 -3.45 -11.67 11.33
N LYS A 45 -2.49 -11.03 12.00
CA LYS A 45 -2.48 -9.58 12.18
C LYS A 45 -2.11 -8.90 10.88
N ILE A 46 -2.69 -7.73 10.63
CA ILE A 46 -2.41 -6.92 9.45
C ILE A 46 -2.06 -5.49 9.89
N ILE A 47 -1.06 -4.89 9.27
CA ILE A 47 -0.82 -3.45 9.25
C ILE A 47 -1.07 -2.96 7.83
N ASP A 48 -1.95 -1.99 7.65
CA ASP A 48 -2.07 -1.26 6.37
C ASP A 48 -0.98 -0.20 6.30
N SER A 49 0.11 -0.50 5.60
CA SER A 49 1.29 0.37 5.56
C SER A 49 1.12 1.60 4.67
N HIS A 50 0.00 1.74 3.98
CA HIS A 50 -0.26 2.86 3.09
C HIS A 50 -1.75 3.13 2.92
N LEU A 51 -2.23 4.20 3.52
CA LEU A 51 -3.61 4.66 3.36
C LEU A 51 -3.71 6.20 3.37
N HIS A 52 -4.83 6.73 2.90
CA HIS A 52 -5.17 8.14 2.96
C HIS A 52 -6.40 8.36 3.84
N PHE A 53 -6.24 8.94 5.01
CA PHE A 53 -7.36 9.27 5.90
C PHE A 53 -7.78 10.73 5.71
N CYS A 54 -8.76 10.96 4.84
CA CYS A 54 -9.21 12.28 4.41
C CYS A 54 -10.74 12.42 4.46
N PRO A 55 -11.39 12.20 5.63
CA PRO A 55 -12.84 12.34 5.74
C PRO A 55 -13.30 13.78 5.42
N GLY A 56 -14.40 13.89 4.67
CA GLY A 56 -14.98 15.17 4.26
C GLY A 56 -14.28 15.83 3.05
N TYR A 57 -13.37 15.14 2.39
CA TYR A 57 -12.84 15.58 1.09
C TYR A 57 -13.65 14.92 -0.02
N PRO A 58 -14.46 15.65 -0.80
CA PRO A 58 -15.44 15.08 -1.72
C PRO A 58 -14.87 14.05 -2.69
N HIS A 59 -13.66 14.30 -3.20
CA HIS A 59 -13.00 13.37 -4.11
C HIS A 59 -12.68 12.01 -3.45
N PHE A 60 -12.23 11.99 -2.19
CA PHE A 60 -11.99 10.75 -1.47
C PHE A 60 -13.29 10.07 -1.05
N ASP A 61 -14.36 10.85 -0.82
CA ASP A 61 -15.68 10.29 -0.51
C ASP A 61 -16.28 9.58 -1.73
N GLU A 62 -16.11 10.13 -2.95
CA GLU A 62 -16.52 9.49 -4.21
C GLU A 62 -15.77 8.17 -4.45
N ILE A 63 -14.46 8.19 -4.33
CA ILE A 63 -13.60 7.01 -4.49
C ILE A 63 -13.95 5.91 -3.47
N ALA A 64 -14.20 6.31 -2.20
CA ALA A 64 -14.60 5.36 -1.16
C ALA A 64 -15.88 4.61 -1.54
N ILE A 65 -16.88 5.31 -2.10
CA ILE A 65 -18.14 4.70 -2.54
C ILE A 65 -17.88 3.65 -3.63
N GLU A 66 -17.02 3.96 -4.61
CA GLU A 66 -16.65 3.01 -5.69
C GLU A 66 -15.97 1.75 -5.13
N ALA A 67 -15.18 1.90 -4.06
CA ALA A 67 -14.57 0.79 -3.34
C ALA A 67 -15.49 0.09 -2.32
N GLY A 68 -16.75 0.53 -2.20
CA GLY A 68 -17.72 -0.02 -1.24
C GLY A 68 -17.45 0.41 0.21
N HIS A 69 -16.85 1.59 0.41
CA HIS A 69 -16.51 2.18 1.70
C HIS A 69 -17.27 3.47 1.98
N ILE A 70 -17.23 3.90 3.24
CA ILE A 70 -17.59 5.24 3.68
C ILE A 70 -16.32 5.89 4.24
N ASN A 71 -15.92 7.05 3.70
CA ASN A 71 -14.70 7.75 4.09
C ASN A 71 -14.86 8.44 5.45
N ASN A 72 -14.94 7.67 6.53
CA ASN A 72 -14.98 8.17 7.89
C ASN A 72 -14.27 7.24 8.88
N GLU A 73 -14.06 7.70 10.11
CA GLU A 73 -13.37 6.95 11.15
C GLU A 73 -14.15 5.70 11.57
N GLU A 74 -15.47 5.80 11.73
CA GLU A 74 -16.31 4.70 12.20
C GLU A 74 -16.22 3.51 11.26
N HIS A 75 -16.42 3.73 9.96
CA HIS A 75 -16.33 2.67 8.95
C HIS A 75 -14.90 2.09 8.84
N LEU A 76 -13.87 2.94 8.89
CA LEU A 76 -12.49 2.45 8.87
C LEU A 76 -12.19 1.57 10.08
N ARG A 77 -12.66 1.96 11.28
CA ARG A 77 -12.52 1.17 12.51
C ARG A 77 -13.25 -0.18 12.42
N GLU A 78 -14.45 -0.20 11.84
CA GLU A 78 -15.20 -1.45 11.58
C GLU A 78 -14.43 -2.37 10.63
N CYS A 79 -13.87 -1.83 9.54
CA CYS A 79 -13.03 -2.61 8.62
C CYS A 79 -11.80 -3.18 9.34
N PHE A 80 -11.10 -2.38 10.15
CA PHE A 80 -9.95 -2.82 10.91
C PHE A 80 -10.29 -3.97 11.88
N GLN A 81 -11.41 -3.85 12.58
CA GLN A 81 -11.90 -4.92 13.46
C GLN A 81 -12.27 -6.19 12.67
N LYS A 82 -13.01 -6.03 11.57
CA LYS A 82 -13.47 -7.16 10.74
C LYS A 82 -12.32 -7.99 10.18
N TYR A 83 -11.26 -7.33 9.73
CA TYR A 83 -10.15 -7.99 9.02
C TYR A 83 -8.90 -8.19 9.88
N ASN A 84 -8.98 -7.93 11.20
CA ASN A 84 -7.85 -7.99 12.13
C ASN A 84 -6.67 -7.09 11.72
N ILE A 85 -7.00 -5.89 11.20
CA ILE A 85 -6.02 -4.85 10.92
C ILE A 85 -5.75 -4.12 12.25
N VAL A 86 -4.54 -4.26 12.76
CA VAL A 86 -4.18 -3.75 14.08
C VAL A 86 -3.77 -2.27 14.05
N GLY A 87 -3.43 -1.77 12.87
CA GLY A 87 -3.08 -0.37 12.68
C GLY A 87 -2.86 0.00 11.23
N GLY A 88 -2.75 1.29 10.95
CA GLY A 88 -2.52 1.82 9.60
C GLY A 88 -1.57 3.01 9.57
N ILE A 89 -0.91 3.23 8.43
CA ILE A 89 0.04 4.32 8.22
C ILE A 89 -0.51 5.27 7.16
N VAL A 90 -0.88 6.47 7.61
CA VAL A 90 -1.42 7.53 6.74
C VAL A 90 -0.28 8.17 5.96
N MET A 91 -0.40 8.21 4.64
CA MET A 91 0.49 8.98 3.78
C MET A 91 0.01 10.44 3.77
N GLY A 92 0.73 11.30 4.48
CA GLY A 92 0.33 12.68 4.71
C GLY A 92 0.29 13.50 3.43
N ASN A 93 -0.84 14.14 3.17
CA ASN A 93 -1.07 15.05 2.03
C ASN A 93 -1.61 16.41 2.47
N ARG A 94 -1.49 16.74 3.78
CA ARG A 94 -2.03 17.95 4.40
C ARG A 94 -0.97 19.02 4.69
N GLY A 95 0.21 18.91 4.03
CA GLY A 95 1.37 19.78 4.27
C GLY A 95 2.12 19.41 5.56
N VAL A 96 3.10 20.26 5.93
CA VAL A 96 4.07 19.95 6.99
C VAL A 96 3.71 20.49 8.38
N HIS A 97 2.58 21.23 8.53
CA HIS A 97 2.26 21.81 9.84
C HIS A 97 1.77 20.72 10.80
N PRO A 98 2.37 20.58 12.00
CA PRO A 98 2.03 19.50 12.93
C PRO A 98 0.54 19.44 13.33
N ASP A 99 -0.16 20.56 13.41
CA ASP A 99 -1.58 20.62 13.76
C ASP A 99 -2.49 19.97 12.69
N ASN A 100 -2.00 19.79 11.47
CA ASN A 100 -2.73 19.13 10.40
C ASN A 100 -2.73 17.59 10.54
N HIS A 101 -1.92 17.06 11.46
CA HIS A 101 -1.68 15.63 11.63
C HIS A 101 -2.28 15.11 12.93
N THR A 102 -3.61 15.25 13.05
CA THR A 102 -4.40 14.60 14.09
C THR A 102 -5.18 13.45 13.47
N TYR A 103 -4.91 12.24 13.94
CA TYR A 103 -5.48 10.99 13.43
C TYR A 103 -6.03 10.14 14.58
N PRO A 104 -6.98 9.21 14.33
CA PRO A 104 -7.39 8.19 15.29
C PRO A 104 -6.21 7.42 15.89
N ASP A 105 -6.38 6.92 17.11
CA ASP A 105 -5.35 6.25 17.91
C ASP A 105 -4.73 5.00 17.26
N PHE A 106 -5.47 4.33 16.40
CA PHE A 106 -5.02 3.16 15.63
C PHE A 106 -4.25 3.53 14.35
N LEU A 107 -4.01 4.83 14.10
CA LEU A 107 -3.25 5.30 12.94
C LEU A 107 -1.92 5.94 13.36
N ARG A 108 -0.91 5.76 12.51
CA ARG A 108 0.35 6.49 12.48
C ARG A 108 0.41 7.24 11.16
N TYR A 109 1.39 8.11 10.96
CA TYR A 109 1.48 8.86 9.71
C TYR A 109 2.92 9.11 9.27
N CYS A 110 3.10 9.27 7.96
CA CYS A 110 4.26 9.89 7.35
C CYS A 110 3.93 11.35 7.04
N VAL A 111 4.79 12.30 7.45
CA VAL A 111 4.58 13.71 7.12
C VAL A 111 4.87 13.95 5.64
N GLY A 112 3.90 14.50 4.91
CA GLY A 112 4.04 14.79 3.47
C GLY A 112 4.80 16.10 3.23
N VAL A 113 5.86 16.05 2.42
CA VAL A 113 6.67 17.22 2.06
C VAL A 113 6.45 17.56 0.59
N GLU A 114 5.97 18.77 0.34
CA GLU A 114 5.78 19.32 -1.01
C GLU A 114 7.07 20.00 -1.48
N ALA A 115 7.60 19.62 -2.65
CA ALA A 115 8.84 20.21 -3.21
C ALA A 115 8.78 21.72 -3.35
N ARG A 116 7.59 22.29 -3.62
CA ARG A 116 7.39 23.76 -3.69
C ARG A 116 7.62 24.50 -2.36
N LYS A 117 7.72 23.78 -1.25
CA LYS A 117 8.06 24.33 0.07
C LYS A 117 9.56 24.33 0.34
N LEU A 118 10.35 23.69 -0.51
CA LEU A 118 11.80 23.57 -0.38
C LEU A 118 12.52 24.66 -1.24
N THR A 119 12.05 25.90 -1.19
CA THR A 119 12.75 27.04 -1.79
C THR A 119 13.76 27.62 -0.80
N PRO A 120 14.82 28.33 -1.26
CA PRO A 120 15.83 28.90 -0.37
C PRO A 120 15.24 29.69 0.80
N GLU A 121 14.11 30.42 0.58
CA GLU A 121 13.45 31.24 1.60
C GLU A 121 12.62 30.45 2.60
N LYS A 122 12.22 29.24 2.25
CA LYS A 122 11.26 28.44 3.04
C LYS A 122 11.86 27.16 3.61
N ILE A 123 12.99 26.70 3.07
CA ILE A 123 13.54 25.38 3.38
C ILE A 123 13.80 25.20 4.88
N GLN A 124 14.40 26.18 5.53
CA GLN A 124 14.67 26.10 6.97
C GLN A 124 13.36 25.91 7.78
N LYS A 125 12.37 26.76 7.53
CA LYS A 125 11.07 26.65 8.20
C LYS A 125 10.38 25.32 7.91
N THR A 126 10.52 24.83 6.68
CA THR A 126 9.93 23.52 6.29
C THR A 126 10.63 22.40 7.05
N CYS A 127 11.95 22.41 7.14
CA CYS A 127 12.73 21.44 7.91
C CYS A 127 12.38 21.45 9.40
N ASP A 128 12.25 22.64 10.00
CA ASP A 128 11.86 22.79 11.42
C ASP A 128 10.49 22.13 11.68
N LEU A 129 9.50 22.35 10.80
CA LEU A 129 8.18 21.75 10.92
C LEU A 129 8.19 20.23 10.67
N VAL A 130 9.00 19.75 9.72
CA VAL A 130 9.20 18.31 9.51
C VAL A 130 9.83 17.69 10.74
N GLU A 131 10.86 18.30 11.30
CA GLU A 131 11.52 17.83 12.52
C GLU A 131 10.56 17.79 13.71
N GLU A 132 9.70 18.80 13.85
CA GLU A 132 8.66 18.81 14.90
C GLU A 132 7.69 17.62 14.76
N ASN A 133 7.30 17.25 13.54
CA ASN A 133 6.54 16.02 13.30
C ASN A 133 7.35 14.78 13.67
N LEU A 134 8.60 14.69 13.23
CA LEU A 134 9.44 13.52 13.49
C LEU A 134 9.70 13.27 14.97
N LYS A 135 9.62 14.29 15.83
CA LYS A 135 9.67 14.15 17.30
C LYS A 135 8.43 13.48 17.90
N ARG A 136 7.31 13.41 17.16
CA ARG A 136 6.08 12.78 17.65
C ARG A 136 6.16 11.26 17.49
N ASN A 137 5.68 10.51 18.48
CA ASN A 137 5.61 9.05 18.41
C ASN A 137 4.63 8.54 17.35
N THR A 138 3.63 9.37 16.97
CA THR A 138 2.64 9.03 15.95
C THR A 138 3.15 9.28 14.52
N CYS A 139 4.20 10.08 14.33
CA CYS A 139 4.85 10.27 13.05
C CYS A 139 5.92 9.19 12.85
N VAL A 140 5.76 8.31 11.88
CA VAL A 140 6.64 7.16 11.64
C VAL A 140 7.52 7.29 10.40
N GLY A 141 7.36 8.37 9.62
CA GLY A 141 8.15 8.57 8.41
C GLY A 141 7.89 9.91 7.73
N ILE A 142 8.48 10.06 6.56
CA ILE A 142 8.29 11.18 5.64
C ILE A 142 7.67 10.64 4.35
N LYS A 143 6.78 11.40 3.70
CA LYS A 143 6.22 11.07 2.39
C LYS A 143 6.58 12.12 1.36
N LEU A 144 7.07 11.67 0.19
CA LEU A 144 7.32 12.52 -0.98
C LEU A 144 6.44 12.08 -2.15
N TYR A 145 6.07 13.04 -3.01
CA TYR A 145 5.15 12.85 -4.10
C TYR A 145 5.76 13.24 -5.46
N PRO A 146 6.88 12.62 -5.92
CA PRO A 146 7.40 12.87 -7.25
C PRO A 146 6.36 12.49 -8.31
N GLY A 147 6.33 13.25 -9.40
CA GLY A 147 5.28 13.13 -10.41
C GLY A 147 4.15 14.14 -10.20
N TYR A 148 3.57 14.19 -9.01
CA TYR A 148 2.67 15.28 -8.58
C TYR A 148 3.47 16.57 -8.38
N ASP A 149 4.61 16.49 -7.72
CA ASP A 149 5.66 17.48 -7.78
C ASP A 149 6.59 17.16 -8.97
N SER A 150 6.81 18.14 -9.87
CA SER A 150 7.64 17.98 -11.07
C SER A 150 9.13 18.04 -10.75
N ILE A 151 9.60 17.11 -9.90
CA ILE A 151 10.95 17.07 -9.35
C ILE A 151 11.39 15.62 -9.14
N TYR A 152 12.63 15.31 -9.42
CA TYR A 152 13.23 14.03 -9.10
C TYR A 152 13.57 13.92 -7.61
N VAL A 153 13.48 12.72 -7.05
CA VAL A 153 13.85 12.46 -5.64
C VAL A 153 15.35 12.67 -5.37
N THR A 154 16.16 12.80 -6.41
CA THR A 154 17.60 13.09 -6.34
C THR A 154 17.95 14.58 -6.39
N ASP A 155 16.93 15.44 -6.41
CA ASP A 155 17.15 16.89 -6.41
C ASP A 155 17.71 17.34 -5.04
N GLU A 156 18.74 18.19 -5.09
CA GLU A 156 19.47 18.69 -3.90
C GLU A 156 18.57 19.35 -2.85
N ARG A 157 17.41 19.84 -3.22
CA ARG A 157 16.44 20.42 -2.27
C ARG A 157 15.91 19.40 -1.26
N PHE A 158 16.00 18.09 -1.56
CA PHE A 158 15.59 17.04 -0.62
C PHE A 158 16.71 16.62 0.34
N GLU A 159 17.97 17.05 0.13
CA GLU A 159 19.08 16.67 1.00
C GLU A 159 18.80 16.95 2.49
N PRO A 160 18.31 18.14 2.91
CA PRO A 160 17.99 18.36 4.32
C PRO A 160 16.87 17.48 4.86
N ILE A 161 15.96 17.00 3.99
CA ILE A 161 14.89 16.07 4.36
C ILE A 161 15.46 14.67 4.59
N TYR A 162 16.40 14.22 3.77
CA TYR A 162 17.11 12.95 3.95
C TYR A 162 18.01 12.97 5.20
N ASP A 163 18.65 14.11 5.49
CA ASP A 163 19.41 14.29 6.74
C ASP A 163 18.50 14.15 7.98
N LEU A 164 17.29 14.71 7.94
CA LEU A 164 16.31 14.55 9.02
C LEU A 164 15.86 13.08 9.13
N ALA A 165 15.56 12.43 8.01
CA ALA A 165 15.16 11.01 7.98
C ALA A 165 16.23 10.13 8.64
N LYS A 166 17.51 10.35 8.28
CA LYS A 166 18.67 9.67 8.86
C LYS A 166 18.80 9.97 10.37
N ALA A 167 18.72 11.24 10.76
CA ALA A 167 18.89 11.65 12.16
C ALA A 167 17.83 11.04 13.08
N TYR A 168 16.59 10.94 12.60
CA TYR A 168 15.46 10.37 13.36
C TYR A 168 15.27 8.87 13.11
N LYS A 169 16.06 8.24 12.22
CA LYS A 169 15.94 6.84 11.80
C LYS A 169 14.51 6.48 11.34
N LYS A 170 13.89 7.37 10.57
CA LYS A 170 12.54 7.21 10.05
C LYS A 170 12.59 7.10 8.54
N PRO A 171 11.82 6.16 7.93
CA PRO A 171 11.86 5.94 6.49
C PRO A 171 11.28 7.11 5.70
N VAL A 172 11.68 7.18 4.43
CA VAL A 172 11.11 8.09 3.44
C VAL A 172 10.31 7.27 2.44
N ALA A 173 8.98 7.40 2.50
CA ALA A 173 8.07 6.78 1.54
C ALA A 173 7.97 7.66 0.29
N ILE A 174 8.28 7.08 -0.86
CA ILE A 174 8.34 7.77 -2.15
C ILE A 174 7.18 7.27 -3.02
N HIS A 175 6.30 8.17 -3.47
CA HIS A 175 5.34 7.83 -4.50
C HIS A 175 6.06 7.39 -5.76
N THR A 176 5.76 6.20 -6.25
CA THR A 176 6.30 5.66 -7.51
C THR A 176 5.18 5.11 -8.37
N GLY A 177 5.46 4.91 -9.65
CA GLY A 177 4.45 4.39 -10.55
C GLY A 177 3.57 5.46 -11.18
N GLN A 178 2.36 5.05 -11.54
CA GLN A 178 1.39 5.92 -12.18
C GLN A 178 0.85 6.97 -11.22
N THR A 179 0.57 8.16 -11.74
CA THR A 179 -0.07 9.25 -11.01
C THR A 179 -1.53 9.40 -11.43
N ALA A 180 -2.43 9.64 -10.48
CA ALA A 180 -3.86 9.82 -10.74
C ALA A 180 -4.19 11.11 -11.52
N GLY A 181 -3.34 12.13 -11.47
CA GLY A 181 -3.60 13.43 -12.05
C GLY A 181 -3.10 13.59 -13.50
N SER A 182 -3.96 14.03 -14.41
CA SER A 182 -3.59 14.30 -15.82
C SER A 182 -2.51 15.39 -16.00
N LYS A 183 -2.22 16.18 -14.97
CA LYS A 183 -1.18 17.23 -14.97
C LYS A 183 0.14 16.78 -14.34
N ALA A 184 0.19 15.58 -13.78
CA ALA A 184 1.38 15.03 -13.18
C ALA A 184 2.28 14.38 -14.25
N PHE A 185 3.59 14.38 -14.01
CA PHE A 185 4.56 13.82 -14.96
C PHE A 185 5.14 12.53 -14.42
N ILE A 186 4.68 11.40 -14.92
CA ILE A 186 5.09 10.05 -14.47
C ILE A 186 6.60 9.77 -14.59
N LYS A 187 7.34 10.52 -15.39
CA LYS A 187 8.80 10.37 -15.49
C LYS A 187 9.51 10.62 -14.15
N TYR A 188 8.96 11.46 -13.27
CA TYR A 188 9.54 11.75 -11.96
C TYR A 188 9.24 10.67 -10.92
N SER A 189 8.18 9.88 -11.12
CA SER A 189 7.78 8.76 -10.25
C SER A 189 8.23 7.38 -10.77
N HIS A 190 9.09 7.35 -11.80
CA HIS A 190 9.63 6.10 -12.31
C HIS A 190 10.53 5.42 -11.26
N PRO A 191 10.41 4.10 -11.01
CA PRO A 191 11.16 3.38 -9.97
C PRO A 191 12.68 3.59 -10.01
N LEU A 192 13.28 3.67 -11.20
CA LEU A 192 14.72 3.87 -11.36
C LEU A 192 15.25 5.19 -10.77
N THR A 193 14.37 6.19 -10.58
CA THR A 193 14.78 7.44 -9.91
C THR A 193 15.09 7.21 -8.43
N LEU A 194 14.44 6.21 -7.81
CA LEU A 194 14.70 5.84 -6.43
C LEU A 194 16.01 5.06 -6.27
N ASP A 195 16.45 4.32 -7.27
CA ASP A 195 17.74 3.63 -7.25
C ASP A 195 18.89 4.59 -6.99
N GLU A 196 18.91 5.72 -7.70
CA GLU A 196 19.94 6.73 -7.53
C GLU A 196 19.90 7.37 -6.12
N ALA A 197 18.72 7.68 -5.59
CA ALA A 197 18.57 8.21 -4.24
C ALA A 197 19.04 7.20 -3.19
N ALA A 198 18.70 5.92 -3.33
CA ALA A 198 19.10 4.86 -2.42
C ALA A 198 20.62 4.67 -2.36
N VAL A 199 21.29 4.76 -3.51
CA VAL A 199 22.77 4.66 -3.61
C VAL A 199 23.46 5.87 -2.97
N ARG A 200 22.92 7.07 -3.16
CA ARG A 200 23.48 8.31 -2.57
C ARG A 200 23.28 8.40 -1.06
N HIS A 201 22.19 7.80 -0.55
CA HIS A 201 21.81 7.88 0.86
C HIS A 201 21.68 6.47 1.49
N PRO A 202 22.78 5.70 1.63
CA PRO A 202 22.74 4.33 2.12
C PRO A 202 22.24 4.19 3.57
N ASP A 203 22.28 5.27 4.35
CA ASP A 203 21.82 5.32 5.74
C ASP A 203 20.35 5.75 5.89
N VAL A 204 19.64 5.98 4.77
CA VAL A 204 18.21 6.31 4.74
C VAL A 204 17.43 5.10 4.28
N GLN A 205 16.43 4.68 5.06
CA GLN A 205 15.48 3.66 4.62
C GLN A 205 14.46 4.31 3.67
N PHE A 206 14.35 3.80 2.47
CA PHE A 206 13.33 4.20 1.50
C PHE A 206 12.21 3.17 1.41
N VAL A 207 10.99 3.64 1.16
CA VAL A 207 9.83 2.81 0.84
C VAL A 207 9.31 3.22 -0.53
N MET A 208 9.39 2.30 -1.49
CA MET A 208 8.81 2.43 -2.82
C MET A 208 7.29 2.20 -2.70
N CYS A 209 6.49 3.24 -2.80
CA CYS A 209 5.04 3.09 -2.78
C CYS A 209 4.54 2.47 -4.09
N HIS A 210 3.44 1.68 -4.00
CA HIS A 210 2.74 1.08 -5.14
C HIS A 210 3.58 0.12 -5.99
N PHE A 211 4.69 -0.38 -5.40
CA PHE A 211 5.63 -1.26 -6.12
C PHE A 211 5.96 -0.78 -7.55
N GLY A 212 6.02 0.55 -7.73
CA GLY A 212 6.34 1.17 -9.02
C GLY A 212 5.37 0.89 -10.17
N ASN A 213 4.17 0.38 -9.91
CA ASN A 213 3.18 -0.02 -10.92
C ASN A 213 2.93 1.10 -11.94
N PRO A 214 3.04 0.85 -13.28
CA PRO A 214 3.15 -0.45 -13.95
C PRO A 214 4.59 -0.94 -14.26
N TRP A 215 5.65 -0.25 -13.84
CA TRP A 215 7.05 -0.61 -14.11
C TRP A 215 7.56 -1.69 -13.13
N LEU A 216 6.86 -2.82 -13.07
CA LEU A 216 7.09 -3.87 -12.08
C LEU A 216 8.49 -4.50 -12.16
N MET A 217 9.04 -4.63 -13.37
CA MET A 217 10.39 -5.16 -13.59
C MET A 217 11.46 -4.24 -13.01
N ASP A 218 11.36 -2.95 -13.31
CA ASP A 218 12.31 -1.95 -12.82
C ASP A 218 12.20 -1.80 -11.30
N ALA A 219 10.96 -1.80 -10.78
CA ALA A 219 10.70 -1.77 -9.34
C ALA A 219 11.34 -2.97 -8.62
N ALA A 220 11.16 -4.19 -9.15
CA ALA A 220 11.74 -5.39 -8.58
C ALA A 220 13.28 -5.34 -8.58
N ALA A 221 13.90 -4.84 -9.66
CA ALA A 221 15.35 -4.68 -9.73
C ALA A 221 15.89 -3.69 -8.69
N VAL A 222 15.17 -2.57 -8.48
CA VAL A 222 15.56 -1.55 -7.48
C VAL A 222 15.45 -2.09 -6.05
N VAL A 223 14.34 -2.78 -5.72
CA VAL A 223 14.12 -3.36 -4.39
C VAL A 223 15.10 -4.50 -4.11
N GLU A 224 15.35 -5.36 -5.08
CA GLU A 224 16.28 -6.50 -4.92
C GLU A 224 17.73 -6.01 -4.68
N LYS A 225 18.18 -5.04 -5.48
CA LYS A 225 19.55 -4.54 -5.45
C LYS A 225 19.89 -3.75 -4.19
N ASN A 226 18.98 -2.88 -3.71
CA ASN A 226 19.27 -1.92 -2.65
C ASN A 226 18.80 -2.42 -1.29
N GLU A 227 19.72 -2.60 -0.33
CA GLU A 227 19.39 -3.07 1.01
C GLU A 227 18.48 -2.12 1.78
N ASN A 228 18.58 -0.81 1.50
CA ASN A 228 17.82 0.27 2.12
C ASN A 228 16.53 0.63 1.37
N VAL A 229 16.05 -0.23 0.46
CA VAL A 229 14.77 -0.05 -0.23
C VAL A 229 13.83 -1.19 0.10
N ALA A 230 12.65 -0.86 0.60
CA ALA A 230 11.49 -1.72 0.72
C ALA A 230 10.37 -1.20 -0.18
N ALA A 231 9.29 -1.97 -0.35
CA ALA A 231 8.14 -1.54 -1.13
C ALA A 231 6.82 -1.87 -0.45
N ASP A 232 5.82 -1.02 -0.59
CA ASP A 232 4.45 -1.37 -0.29
C ASP A 232 3.71 -1.84 -1.55
N LEU A 233 2.72 -2.69 -1.34
CA LEU A 233 1.90 -3.28 -2.39
C LEU A 233 0.55 -2.56 -2.52
N SER A 234 0.48 -1.29 -2.12
CA SER A 234 -0.72 -0.47 -2.22
C SER A 234 -0.99 -0.01 -3.67
N GLY A 235 -2.21 0.43 -3.97
CA GLY A 235 -2.53 1.05 -5.26
C GLY A 235 -2.25 0.18 -6.49
N LEU A 236 -2.12 -1.14 -6.34
CA LEU A 236 -2.00 -2.07 -7.47
C LEU A 236 -3.34 -2.29 -8.15
N LEU A 237 -4.41 -2.12 -7.40
CA LEU A 237 -5.81 -2.33 -7.80
C LEU A 237 -6.68 -1.28 -7.09
N GLU A 238 -7.75 -0.85 -7.74
CA GLU A 238 -8.68 0.16 -7.22
C GLU A 238 -10.13 -0.35 -7.32
N GLY A 239 -10.99 0.13 -6.41
CA GLY A 239 -12.41 -0.19 -6.41
C GLY A 239 -12.75 -1.50 -5.70
N LYS A 240 -13.92 -2.02 -6.05
CA LYS A 240 -14.45 -3.31 -5.63
C LYS A 240 -14.72 -4.16 -6.86
N PHE A 241 -14.40 -5.46 -6.79
CA PHE A 241 -14.51 -6.36 -7.95
C PHE A 241 -14.93 -7.77 -7.56
N ASP A 242 -15.51 -8.50 -8.53
CA ASP A 242 -15.71 -9.94 -8.43
C ASP A 242 -14.35 -10.63 -8.61
N ILE A 243 -13.87 -11.31 -7.57
CA ILE A 243 -12.52 -11.89 -7.58
C ILE A 243 -12.34 -12.97 -8.65
N PRO A 244 -13.25 -13.92 -8.87
CA PRO A 244 -13.17 -14.89 -9.97
C PRO A 244 -13.06 -14.25 -11.34
N GLU A 245 -13.93 -13.30 -11.67
CA GLU A 245 -13.93 -12.56 -12.93
C GLU A 245 -12.64 -11.77 -13.11
N PHE A 246 -12.24 -11.04 -12.07
CA PHE A 246 -10.99 -10.26 -12.07
C PHE A 246 -9.75 -11.13 -12.33
N LEU A 247 -9.65 -12.29 -11.69
CA LEU A 247 -8.52 -13.20 -11.87
C LEU A 247 -8.46 -13.83 -13.26
N GLU A 248 -9.60 -14.01 -13.92
CA GLU A 248 -9.68 -14.47 -15.30
C GLU A 248 -9.25 -13.36 -16.27
N GLU A 249 -9.86 -12.18 -16.17
CA GLU A 249 -9.58 -11.05 -17.05
C GLU A 249 -8.18 -10.48 -16.90
N GLN A 250 -7.68 -10.38 -15.65
CA GLN A 250 -6.37 -9.82 -15.32
C GLN A 250 -5.29 -10.88 -15.06
N SER A 251 -5.48 -12.10 -15.57
CA SER A 251 -4.56 -13.22 -15.33
C SER A 251 -3.12 -12.91 -15.72
N GLY A 252 -2.90 -12.19 -16.81
CA GLY A 252 -1.58 -11.73 -17.26
C GLY A 252 -0.93 -10.75 -16.28
N TYR A 253 -1.68 -9.78 -15.77
CA TYR A 253 -1.19 -8.83 -14.78
C TYR A 253 -0.84 -9.52 -13.45
N ILE A 254 -1.73 -10.37 -12.94
CA ILE A 254 -1.49 -11.16 -11.72
C ILE A 254 -0.25 -12.06 -11.87
N SER A 255 -0.08 -12.71 -13.02
CA SER A 255 1.09 -13.52 -13.31
C SER A 255 2.38 -12.68 -13.34
N THR A 256 2.32 -11.48 -13.92
CA THR A 256 3.45 -10.55 -13.98
C THR A 256 3.84 -10.06 -12.58
N LEU A 257 2.87 -9.67 -11.75
CA LEU A 257 3.11 -9.32 -10.35
C LEU A 257 3.80 -10.46 -9.60
N LYS A 258 3.27 -11.68 -9.67
CA LYS A 258 3.88 -12.86 -9.03
C LYS A 258 5.33 -13.07 -9.47
N THR A 259 5.61 -12.92 -10.75
CA THR A 259 6.96 -13.10 -11.31
C THR A 259 7.93 -12.10 -10.68
N TRP A 260 7.59 -10.82 -10.67
CA TRP A 260 8.51 -9.79 -10.21
C TRP A 260 8.60 -9.67 -8.68
N LEU A 261 7.53 -9.98 -7.95
CA LEU A 261 7.59 -10.15 -6.49
C LEU A 261 8.49 -11.33 -6.09
N ALA A 262 8.39 -12.46 -6.81
CA ALA A 262 9.25 -13.61 -6.56
C ALA A 262 10.72 -13.36 -6.96
N TYR A 263 10.99 -12.47 -7.93
CA TYR A 263 12.34 -12.10 -8.35
C TYR A 263 13.15 -11.45 -7.22
N ILE A 264 12.50 -10.66 -6.35
CA ILE A 264 13.13 -9.98 -5.20
C ILE A 264 13.76 -10.99 -4.22
N ARG A 265 13.18 -12.19 -4.07
CA ARG A 265 13.61 -13.28 -3.14
C ARG A 265 13.54 -12.94 -1.66
N ASP A 266 13.38 -11.67 -1.30
CA ASP A 266 13.34 -11.16 0.06
C ASP A 266 11.97 -10.52 0.34
N TYR A 267 11.08 -11.31 0.93
CA TYR A 267 9.72 -10.86 1.28
C TYR A 267 9.70 -9.95 2.51
N ASP A 268 10.80 -9.84 3.27
CA ASP A 268 10.91 -8.88 4.37
C ASP A 268 10.95 -7.43 3.87
N LYS A 269 11.23 -7.23 2.58
CA LYS A 269 11.18 -5.91 1.93
C LYS A 269 9.80 -5.52 1.40
N LEU A 270 8.80 -6.40 1.49
CA LEU A 270 7.45 -6.15 0.96
C LEU A 270 6.46 -5.95 2.09
N MET A 271 5.57 -4.96 1.93
CA MET A 271 4.55 -4.62 2.91
C MET A 271 3.17 -4.59 2.28
N PHE A 272 2.17 -5.11 3.00
CA PHE A 272 0.77 -4.91 2.64
C PHE A 272 0.38 -3.44 2.83
N GLY A 273 -0.35 -2.88 1.88
CA GLY A 273 -0.97 -1.56 1.93
C GLY A 273 -2.12 -1.52 0.93
N THR A 274 -3.14 -0.73 1.17
CA THR A 274 -4.34 -0.70 0.32
C THR A 274 -4.47 0.56 -0.51
N ASP A 275 -3.84 1.65 -0.10
CA ASP A 275 -4.13 2.99 -0.59
C ASP A 275 -5.59 3.41 -0.29
N TRP A 276 -6.15 2.89 0.85
CA TRP A 276 -7.52 3.26 1.27
C TRP A 276 -7.72 4.78 1.17
N PRO A 277 -8.87 5.26 0.65
CA PRO A 277 -10.11 4.51 0.41
C PRO A 277 -10.25 3.96 -1.01
N LEU A 278 -9.16 3.87 -1.81
CA LEU A 278 -9.20 3.47 -3.22
C LEU A 278 -9.60 2.01 -3.43
N ALA A 279 -9.21 1.12 -2.51
CA ALA A 279 -9.40 -0.32 -2.66
C ALA A 279 -10.32 -0.90 -1.60
N ASN A 280 -11.17 -1.87 -1.97
CA ASN A 280 -11.96 -2.65 -1.03
C ASN A 280 -11.05 -3.55 -0.20
N TYR A 281 -11.15 -3.52 1.15
CA TYR A 281 -10.28 -4.30 2.03
C TYR A 281 -10.38 -5.80 1.81
N GLU A 282 -11.59 -6.33 1.68
CA GLU A 282 -11.82 -7.77 1.53
C GLU A 282 -11.16 -8.31 0.26
N ASP A 283 -11.46 -7.64 -0.86
CA ASP A 283 -10.95 -8.02 -2.17
C ASP A 283 -9.43 -7.86 -2.24
N TYR A 284 -8.91 -6.78 -1.67
CA TYR A 284 -7.48 -6.48 -1.70
C TYR A 284 -6.65 -7.45 -0.85
N ILE A 285 -7.13 -7.81 0.34
CA ILE A 285 -6.51 -8.83 1.19
C ILE A 285 -6.50 -10.18 0.47
N GLU A 286 -7.61 -10.57 -0.15
CA GLU A 286 -7.72 -11.85 -0.85
C GLU A 286 -6.79 -11.91 -2.07
N ILE A 287 -6.71 -10.84 -2.86
CA ILE A 287 -5.79 -10.79 -4.01
C ILE A 287 -4.33 -10.78 -3.54
N THR A 288 -3.99 -10.01 -2.51
CA THR A 288 -2.62 -9.98 -1.99
C THR A 288 -2.20 -11.36 -1.47
N LYS A 289 -3.09 -12.10 -0.79
CA LYS A 289 -2.83 -13.49 -0.40
C LYS A 289 -2.54 -14.40 -1.59
N ARG A 290 -3.15 -14.14 -2.74
CA ARG A 290 -2.87 -14.91 -3.97
C ARG A 290 -1.56 -14.52 -4.64
N LEU A 291 -1.07 -13.30 -4.42
CA LEU A 291 0.22 -12.83 -4.92
C LEU A 291 1.40 -13.37 -4.10
N ILE A 292 1.22 -13.49 -2.78
CA ILE A 292 2.29 -13.82 -1.84
C ILE A 292 2.16 -15.28 -1.39
N PRO A 293 3.22 -16.10 -1.43
CA PRO A 293 3.19 -17.46 -0.88
C PRO A 293 2.81 -17.45 0.61
N GLU A 294 1.95 -18.37 1.04
CA GLU A 294 1.37 -18.41 2.39
C GLU A 294 2.40 -18.32 3.53
N LYS A 295 3.55 -18.96 3.36
CA LYS A 295 4.65 -18.94 4.35
C LYS A 295 5.22 -17.55 4.63
N TYR A 296 4.93 -16.55 3.78
CA TYR A 296 5.37 -15.15 3.95
C TYR A 296 4.23 -14.19 4.29
N TRP A 297 3.01 -14.68 4.51
CA TRP A 297 1.88 -13.81 4.83
C TRP A 297 2.12 -13.00 6.10
N GLU A 298 2.55 -13.63 7.19
CA GLU A 298 2.84 -12.92 8.44
C GLU A 298 3.89 -11.82 8.25
N THR A 299 4.91 -12.10 7.46
CA THR A 299 5.95 -11.12 7.11
C THR A 299 5.38 -9.94 6.34
N VAL A 300 4.70 -10.18 5.23
CA VAL A 300 4.23 -9.12 4.32
C VAL A 300 3.06 -8.34 4.91
N PHE A 301 2.12 -9.02 5.58
CA PHE A 301 0.94 -8.37 6.13
C PHE A 301 1.18 -7.65 7.46
N TYR A 302 2.26 -7.97 8.18
CA TYR A 302 2.48 -7.41 9.51
C TYR A 302 3.95 -7.05 9.80
N GLN A 303 4.86 -8.03 9.83
CA GLN A 303 6.20 -7.86 10.40
C GLN A 303 7.07 -6.86 9.65
N ALA A 304 6.98 -6.82 8.31
CA ALA A 304 7.77 -5.91 7.50
C ALA A 304 7.41 -4.45 7.80
N ALA A 305 6.12 -4.11 7.89
CA ALA A 305 5.68 -2.75 8.21
C ALA A 305 6.08 -2.35 9.64
N GLU A 306 5.90 -3.25 10.64
CA GLU A 306 6.33 -3.01 12.02
C GLU A 306 7.83 -2.68 12.09
N ARG A 307 8.66 -3.46 11.40
CA ARG A 307 10.11 -3.29 11.39
C ARG A 307 10.56 -2.04 10.64
N ILE A 308 10.02 -1.79 9.44
CA ILE A 308 10.47 -0.69 8.57
C ILE A 308 10.06 0.67 9.14
N TYR A 309 8.83 0.77 9.66
CA TYR A 309 8.32 2.01 10.24
C TYR A 309 8.57 2.14 11.74
N HIS A 310 9.20 1.13 12.37
CA HIS A 310 9.44 1.09 13.82
C HIS A 310 8.19 1.41 14.64
N CYS A 311 7.03 0.87 14.22
CA CYS A 311 5.74 1.16 14.82
C CYS A 311 5.15 -0.07 15.53
N ASN A 312 4.64 0.16 16.73
CA ASN A 312 3.84 -0.81 17.48
C ASN A 312 2.39 -0.30 17.52
N PHE A 313 1.41 -1.20 17.33
CA PHE A 313 -0.03 -0.93 17.39
C PHE A 313 -0.70 -1.77 18.47
#